data_df450134ed471ba7762395750124742d
#
_entry.id   df450134ed471ba7762395750124742d
#
_cell.length_a   1.000
_cell.length_b   1.000
_cell.length_c   1.000
_cell.angle_alpha   90.00
_cell.angle_beta   90.00
_cell.angle_gamma   90.00
#
_symmetry.space_group_name_H-M   'P 1'
#
loop_
_entity.id
_entity.type
_entity.pdbx_description
1 polymer ?
#
loop_
_entity_poly.entity_id
_entity_poly.type
_entity_poly.pdbx_seq_one_letter_code
_entity_poly.pdbx_strand_id
1 'polypeptide(L)'
;MYTEVSGVGKGISLTEAYPVADSIGKVQVGEGKVFDFKVTSNISMNSNIGYQVTARKKTGSTLANSAVKVYLTEVNGTEQELLLSKYSELSQTDKVDSSKFDERILYEATVPANTKNYEKNFRLRMWVDENTDFSDGSMNDKTFTLTVNVYADGKVVTDNLNTTNTLDSITVSDCTLDPVFNSATTEYSCTVKNNVTSVTVNATATSSKSKVSGLGTKELTVGKNTLPIRVIAEDGSEKIYNVNVTRKNPVESVSIFKKEYEVIDAEPTLTTSSNNSNDASGLYKSTDTNTGKPTYYFRGNVTNNYVKFAGQTWRIVRVNEDGTIRIVMQDGINSNANIAFNSNYNNYTYMHYTNNQSKTTLESWYQTNIGSKKDLASSVASGAYYCEQAKAKYSDSWTSGSATMTTYNKYTPDFKCATDGNGKGQVSASIGLLTYDEVIYAGGYFNQNNSNYYLNNPAISWWTMSPAGISDSSSYVWFVSTTGGIGNDRVNYTHRLRAVLNLTADTQISSGDGTKESPFIVE
;
A
#
# COMPACT_ATOMS: atom_id res chain seq x y z
N MET A 1 46.46 -24.77 -13.13
CA MET A 1 45.22 -24.14 -12.69
C MET A 1 45.12 -24.41 -11.19
N TYR A 2 45.16 -23.40 -10.39
CA TYR A 2 44.95 -23.53 -8.94
C TYR A 2 43.63 -22.77 -8.64
N THR A 3 42.64 -23.49 -8.22
CA THR A 3 41.37 -22.89 -7.75
C THR A 3 41.25 -23.31 -6.27
N GLU A 4 41.41 -22.34 -5.39
CA GLU A 4 41.18 -22.57 -3.97
C GLU A 4 39.80 -21.99 -3.62
N VAL A 5 38.94 -22.82 -3.05
CA VAL A 5 37.67 -22.40 -2.51
C VAL A 5 37.73 -22.61 -1.00
N SER A 6 37.87 -21.53 -0.26
CA SER A 6 37.81 -21.61 1.20
C SER A 6 36.34 -21.91 1.59
N GLY A 7 36.13 -22.93 2.40
CA GLY A 7 34.79 -23.34 2.84
C GLY A 7 34.14 -24.48 2.05
N VAL A 8 34.77 -25.00 0.98
CA VAL A 8 34.25 -26.17 0.21
C VAL A 8 34.06 -27.37 1.13
N GLY A 9 32.91 -28.05 0.96
CA GLY A 9 32.49 -29.17 1.81
C GLY A 9 31.90 -28.75 3.16
N LYS A 10 31.88 -27.44 3.45
CA LYS A 10 31.10 -26.83 4.54
C LYS A 10 29.79 -26.27 3.99
N GLY A 11 28.88 -25.92 4.86
CA GLY A 11 27.58 -25.47 4.44
C GLY A 11 26.78 -24.81 5.56
N ILE A 12 25.50 -24.67 5.31
CA ILE A 12 24.55 -24.02 6.21
C ILE A 12 23.42 -24.99 6.56
N SER A 13 22.93 -24.94 7.79
CA SER A 13 21.87 -25.81 8.28
C SER A 13 20.74 -25.00 8.89
N LEU A 14 19.51 -25.37 8.57
CA LEU A 14 18.30 -24.97 9.29
C LEU A 14 17.94 -26.08 10.27
N THR A 15 17.82 -25.73 11.54
CA THR A 15 17.34 -26.60 12.61
C THR A 15 16.34 -25.80 13.43
N GLU A 16 15.20 -26.39 13.77
CA GLU A 16 14.14 -25.73 14.56
C GLU A 16 13.72 -24.35 13.99
N ALA A 17 13.75 -24.23 12.67
CA ALA A 17 13.51 -22.96 12.00
C ALA A 17 12.01 -22.74 11.76
N TYR A 18 11.54 -21.52 12.07
CA TYR A 18 10.17 -21.08 11.79
C TYR A 18 10.10 -20.32 10.47
N PRO A 19 8.91 -20.24 9.83
CA PRO A 19 8.69 -19.39 8.68
C PRO A 19 9.01 -17.92 9.00
N VAL A 20 9.76 -17.27 8.12
CA VAL A 20 10.11 -15.84 8.25
C VAL A 20 9.96 -15.13 6.92
N ALA A 21 9.55 -13.87 6.98
CA ALA A 21 9.45 -13.01 5.81
C ALA A 21 10.82 -12.80 5.15
N ASP A 22 10.82 -12.59 3.85
CA ASP A 22 12.04 -12.34 3.07
C ASP A 22 12.84 -11.14 3.61
N SER A 23 12.16 -10.09 4.10
CA SER A 23 12.80 -8.92 4.73
C SER A 23 13.63 -9.26 5.97
N ILE A 24 13.24 -10.29 6.73
CA ILE A 24 13.96 -10.79 7.88
C ILE A 24 15.05 -11.77 7.44
N GLY A 25 14.72 -12.69 6.54
CA GLY A 25 15.65 -13.70 6.02
C GLY A 25 16.90 -13.10 5.37
N LYS A 26 16.72 -12.04 4.59
CA LYS A 26 17.80 -11.33 3.87
C LYS A 26 18.82 -10.64 4.78
N VAL A 27 18.43 -10.23 5.97
CA VAL A 27 19.29 -9.46 6.90
C VAL A 27 19.81 -10.30 8.06
N GLN A 28 19.56 -11.61 8.08
CA GLN A 28 20.08 -12.50 9.12
C GLN A 28 21.59 -12.45 9.15
N VAL A 29 22.15 -12.41 10.37
CA VAL A 29 23.58 -12.43 10.67
C VAL A 29 23.87 -13.36 11.84
N GLY A 30 25.13 -13.78 11.97
CA GLY A 30 25.60 -14.62 13.07
C GLY A 30 25.81 -16.08 12.68
N GLU A 31 26.41 -16.81 13.61
CA GLU A 31 26.80 -18.22 13.42
C GLU A 31 25.57 -19.11 13.14
N GLY A 32 25.68 -19.98 12.16
CA GLY A 32 24.59 -20.87 11.71
C GLY A 32 23.52 -20.23 10.84
N LYS A 33 23.46 -18.89 10.75
CA LYS A 33 22.47 -18.17 9.93
C LYS A 33 23.01 -17.69 8.59
N VAL A 34 24.32 -17.59 8.49
CA VAL A 34 25.02 -17.20 7.26
C VAL A 34 26.17 -18.15 7.01
N PHE A 35 26.50 -18.36 5.74
CA PHE A 35 27.67 -19.10 5.30
C PHE A 35 28.44 -18.24 4.30
N ASP A 36 29.59 -17.73 4.74
CA ASP A 36 30.50 -16.94 3.93
C ASP A 36 31.53 -17.84 3.27
N PHE A 37 31.75 -17.66 1.98
CA PHE A 37 32.77 -18.38 1.23
C PHE A 37 33.32 -17.52 0.11
N LYS A 38 34.49 -17.90 -0.42
CA LYS A 38 35.06 -17.20 -1.58
C LYS A 38 35.53 -18.18 -2.64
N VAL A 39 35.48 -17.71 -3.89
CA VAL A 39 36.04 -18.37 -5.05
C VAL A 39 37.29 -17.60 -5.49
N THR A 40 38.42 -18.24 -5.50
CA THR A 40 39.67 -17.66 -5.98
C THR A 40 40.22 -18.49 -7.15
N SER A 41 40.82 -17.82 -8.13
CA SER A 41 41.41 -18.51 -9.28
C SER A 41 42.58 -17.74 -9.87
N ASN A 42 43.58 -18.50 -10.36
CA ASN A 42 44.68 -17.98 -11.16
C ASN A 42 44.71 -18.71 -12.49
N ILE A 43 44.47 -18.00 -13.59
CA ILE A 43 44.45 -18.56 -14.94
C ILE A 43 45.64 -18.03 -15.70
N SER A 44 46.57 -18.95 -16.09
CA SER A 44 47.73 -18.65 -16.92
C SER A 44 47.54 -19.06 -18.39
N MET A 45 46.34 -19.48 -18.75
CA MET A 45 45.98 -19.97 -20.10
C MET A 45 45.23 -18.90 -20.89
N ASN A 46 45.36 -18.94 -22.21
CA ASN A 46 44.60 -18.08 -23.13
C ASN A 46 43.16 -18.55 -23.33
N SER A 47 42.54 -19.04 -22.28
CA SER A 47 41.16 -19.55 -22.34
C SER A 47 40.42 -19.17 -21.08
N ASN A 48 39.19 -18.74 -21.26
CA ASN A 48 38.27 -18.49 -20.17
C ASN A 48 37.84 -19.81 -19.53
N ILE A 49 37.58 -19.78 -18.23
CA ILE A 49 37.13 -20.99 -17.50
C ILE A 49 35.81 -20.69 -16.81
N GLY A 50 34.76 -21.39 -17.25
CA GLY A 50 33.47 -21.38 -16.57
C GLY A 50 33.55 -22.09 -15.23
N TYR A 51 32.76 -21.61 -14.25
CA TYR A 51 32.55 -22.31 -13.00
C TYR A 51 31.11 -22.20 -12.53
N GLN A 52 30.66 -23.23 -11.81
CA GLN A 52 29.38 -23.25 -11.12
C GLN A 52 29.62 -23.27 -9.61
N VAL A 53 28.89 -22.42 -8.88
CA VAL A 53 28.67 -22.55 -7.45
C VAL A 53 27.36 -23.28 -7.26
N THR A 54 27.37 -24.38 -6.53
CA THR A 54 26.19 -25.22 -6.33
C THR A 54 25.92 -25.43 -4.84
N ALA A 55 24.69 -25.81 -4.51
CA ALA A 55 24.30 -26.25 -3.19
C ALA A 55 23.74 -27.68 -3.27
N ARG A 56 24.36 -28.60 -2.53
CA ARG A 56 23.91 -29.99 -2.41
C ARG A 56 23.10 -30.17 -1.13
N LYS A 57 21.88 -30.64 -1.27
CA LYS A 57 21.08 -31.07 -0.12
C LYS A 57 21.70 -32.30 0.53
N LYS A 58 21.95 -32.21 1.83
CA LYS A 58 22.53 -33.32 2.59
C LYS A 58 21.47 -34.41 2.82
N THR A 59 21.87 -35.66 2.67
CA THR A 59 21.05 -36.82 3.04
C THR A 59 20.62 -36.71 4.50
N GLY A 60 19.35 -36.95 4.78
CA GLY A 60 18.77 -36.78 6.12
C GLY A 60 18.10 -35.43 6.36
N SER A 61 18.17 -34.49 5.41
CA SER A 61 17.36 -33.26 5.46
C SER A 61 15.86 -33.61 5.29
N THR A 62 15.04 -33.21 6.25
CA THR A 62 13.63 -33.62 6.36
C THR A 62 12.63 -32.54 5.91
N LEU A 63 13.06 -31.27 5.80
CA LEU A 63 12.23 -30.22 5.21
C LEU A 63 12.08 -30.42 3.70
N ALA A 64 10.91 -30.06 3.18
CA ALA A 64 10.65 -30.06 1.75
C ALA A 64 11.49 -28.97 1.03
N ASN A 65 11.91 -29.24 -0.20
CA ASN A 65 12.65 -28.27 -1.01
C ASN A 65 11.86 -26.98 -1.27
N SER A 66 10.53 -27.08 -1.37
CA SER A 66 9.62 -25.96 -1.59
C SER A 66 9.42 -25.07 -0.35
N ALA A 67 9.80 -25.58 0.82
CA ALA A 67 9.70 -24.82 2.08
C ALA A 67 10.92 -23.94 2.34
N VAL A 68 12.02 -24.12 1.62
CA VAL A 68 13.29 -23.45 1.91
C VAL A 68 13.62 -22.41 0.87
N LYS A 69 13.77 -21.16 1.31
CA LYS A 69 14.34 -20.05 0.54
C LYS A 69 15.86 -20.07 0.64
N VAL A 70 16.50 -19.78 -0.48
CA VAL A 70 17.95 -19.65 -0.61
C VAL A 70 18.27 -18.27 -1.15
N TYR A 71 19.17 -17.58 -0.47
CA TYR A 71 19.58 -16.21 -0.79
C TYR A 71 21.10 -16.13 -0.87
N LEU A 72 21.60 -15.80 -2.05
CA LEU A 72 23.03 -15.63 -2.29
C LEU A 72 23.32 -14.17 -2.61
N THR A 73 24.32 -13.62 -1.96
CA THR A 73 24.84 -12.27 -2.24
C THR A 73 26.33 -12.32 -2.56
N GLU A 74 26.80 -11.37 -3.38
CA GLU A 74 28.23 -11.05 -3.51
C GLU A 74 28.59 -9.97 -2.48
N VAL A 75 29.74 -10.13 -1.80
CA VAL A 75 30.18 -9.22 -0.74
C VAL A 75 31.44 -8.49 -1.17
N ASN A 76 31.28 -7.23 -1.61
CA ASN A 76 32.37 -6.33 -1.99
C ASN A 76 32.17 -4.97 -1.29
N GLY A 77 32.42 -4.95 0.03
CA GLY A 77 32.10 -3.78 0.88
C GLY A 77 30.60 -3.64 1.19
N THR A 78 29.74 -3.78 0.19
CA THR A 78 28.27 -3.90 0.33
C THR A 78 27.82 -5.25 -0.20
N GLU A 79 26.70 -5.76 0.31
CA GLU A 79 26.10 -6.98 -0.23
C GLU A 79 25.26 -6.68 -1.47
N GLN A 80 25.46 -7.47 -2.54
CA GLN A 80 24.66 -7.41 -3.77
C GLN A 80 23.93 -8.73 -3.97
N GLU A 81 22.63 -8.68 -4.16
CA GLU A 81 21.81 -9.86 -4.43
C GLU A 81 22.19 -10.52 -5.75
N LEU A 82 22.48 -11.80 -5.72
CA LEU A 82 22.72 -12.63 -6.89
C LEU A 82 21.57 -13.60 -7.14
N LEU A 83 20.96 -14.10 -6.07
CA LEU A 83 19.89 -15.09 -6.14
C LEU A 83 19.00 -14.97 -4.91
N LEU A 84 17.68 -14.99 -5.16
CA LEU A 84 16.65 -15.29 -4.17
C LEU A 84 15.63 -16.22 -4.80
N SER A 85 15.52 -17.45 -4.31
CA SER A 85 14.59 -18.44 -4.84
C SER A 85 14.27 -19.52 -3.82
N LYS A 86 13.19 -20.27 -4.03
CA LYS A 86 13.01 -21.54 -3.32
C LYS A 86 14.00 -22.56 -3.84
N TYR A 87 14.52 -23.41 -2.96
CA TYR A 87 15.47 -24.45 -3.37
C TYR A 87 14.88 -25.38 -4.44
N SER A 88 13.58 -25.66 -4.39
CA SER A 88 12.87 -26.46 -5.40
C SER A 88 12.86 -25.85 -6.81
N GLU A 89 13.00 -24.54 -6.93
CA GLU A 89 12.92 -23.80 -8.20
C GLU A 89 14.28 -23.65 -8.89
N LEU A 90 15.36 -23.98 -8.18
CA LEU A 90 16.71 -23.90 -8.72
C LEU A 90 16.97 -25.04 -9.71
N SER A 91 17.72 -24.75 -10.76
CA SER A 91 18.15 -25.75 -11.75
C SER A 91 19.10 -26.77 -11.13
N GLN A 92 18.95 -28.03 -11.48
CA GLN A 92 19.93 -29.05 -11.12
C GLN A 92 21.23 -28.85 -11.90
N THR A 93 22.36 -29.13 -11.22
CA THR A 93 23.65 -29.11 -11.92
C THR A 93 23.86 -30.36 -12.76
N ASP A 94 24.53 -30.20 -13.90
CA ASP A 94 24.99 -31.30 -14.76
C ASP A 94 26.33 -31.91 -14.31
N LYS A 95 26.91 -31.39 -13.22
CA LYS A 95 28.22 -31.79 -12.71
C LYS A 95 28.19 -33.06 -11.87
N VAL A 96 27.01 -33.51 -11.46
CA VAL A 96 26.80 -34.71 -10.66
C VAL A 96 25.61 -35.51 -11.18
N ASP A 97 25.56 -36.79 -10.81
CA ASP A 97 24.44 -37.68 -11.11
C ASP A 97 23.21 -37.24 -10.29
N SER A 98 22.24 -36.62 -10.96
CA SER A 98 21.03 -36.10 -10.32
C SER A 98 20.12 -37.19 -9.74
N SER A 99 20.32 -38.48 -10.13
CA SER A 99 19.61 -39.60 -9.50
C SER A 99 20.15 -39.94 -8.11
N LYS A 100 21.37 -39.51 -7.80
CA LYS A 100 22.05 -39.77 -6.52
C LYS A 100 22.10 -38.56 -5.61
N PHE A 101 22.15 -37.34 -6.17
CA PHE A 101 22.37 -36.11 -5.43
C PHE A 101 21.36 -35.04 -5.85
N ASP A 102 20.64 -34.47 -4.89
CA ASP A 102 19.89 -33.24 -5.09
C ASP A 102 20.84 -32.05 -4.90
N GLU A 103 21.42 -31.62 -6.01
CA GLU A 103 22.38 -30.52 -6.05
C GLU A 103 21.99 -29.49 -7.10
N ARG A 104 21.90 -28.25 -6.67
CA ARG A 104 21.31 -27.17 -7.45
C ARG A 104 22.28 -26.03 -7.66
N ILE A 105 22.16 -25.36 -8.81
CA ILE A 105 23.02 -24.24 -9.20
C ILE A 105 22.58 -22.99 -8.44
N LEU A 106 23.51 -22.36 -7.72
CA LEU A 106 23.33 -21.07 -7.06
C LEU A 106 23.84 -19.91 -7.93
N TYR A 107 24.97 -20.15 -8.61
CA TYR A 107 25.64 -19.11 -9.39
C TYR A 107 26.54 -19.76 -10.46
N GLU A 108 26.63 -19.09 -11.60
CA GLU A 108 27.55 -19.47 -12.67
C GLU A 108 28.27 -18.23 -13.18
N ALA A 109 29.55 -18.36 -13.43
CA ALA A 109 30.35 -17.30 -14.00
C ALA A 109 31.55 -17.85 -14.76
N THR A 110 32.28 -16.95 -15.40
CA THR A 110 33.48 -17.25 -16.14
C THR A 110 34.64 -16.45 -15.57
N VAL A 111 35.76 -17.08 -15.32
CA VAL A 111 37.02 -16.42 -15.05
C VAL A 111 37.71 -16.15 -16.37
N PRO A 112 38.01 -14.90 -16.74
CA PRO A 112 38.64 -14.55 -17.99
C PRO A 112 40.05 -15.17 -18.14
N ALA A 113 40.47 -15.41 -19.37
CA ALA A 113 41.82 -15.84 -19.69
C ALA A 113 42.86 -14.90 -19.10
N ASN A 114 44.03 -15.45 -18.75
CA ASN A 114 45.16 -14.71 -18.19
C ASN A 114 44.85 -13.88 -16.93
N THR A 115 43.77 -14.19 -16.22
CA THR A 115 43.41 -13.51 -14.96
C THR A 115 44.27 -14.02 -13.81
N LYS A 116 44.97 -13.11 -13.15
CA LYS A 116 45.67 -13.39 -11.87
C LYS A 116 44.86 -12.85 -10.71
N ASN A 117 44.83 -13.59 -9.59
CA ASN A 117 44.16 -13.16 -8.37
C ASN A 117 42.65 -12.88 -8.53
N TYR A 118 41.97 -13.69 -9.33
CA TYR A 118 40.52 -13.63 -9.35
C TYR A 118 39.99 -13.98 -7.96
N GLU A 119 39.12 -13.14 -7.41
CA GLU A 119 38.47 -13.38 -6.16
C GLU A 119 37.01 -12.88 -6.21
N LYS A 120 36.09 -13.72 -5.77
CA LYS A 120 34.70 -13.34 -5.47
C LYS A 120 34.30 -13.87 -4.10
N ASN A 121 33.76 -12.98 -3.29
CA ASN A 121 33.27 -13.27 -1.96
C ASN A 121 31.75 -13.40 -1.97
N PHE A 122 31.24 -14.47 -1.39
CA PHE A 122 29.83 -14.79 -1.38
C PHE A 122 29.32 -14.96 0.05
N ARG A 123 28.06 -14.61 0.25
CA ARG A 123 27.31 -14.91 1.46
C ARG A 123 26.03 -15.65 1.11
N LEU A 124 25.87 -16.83 1.67
CA LEU A 124 24.68 -17.66 1.52
C LEU A 124 23.85 -17.58 2.81
N ARG A 125 22.57 -17.31 2.65
CA ARG A 125 21.54 -17.42 3.69
C ARG A 125 20.45 -18.37 3.24
N MET A 126 19.78 -18.98 4.19
CA MET A 126 18.55 -19.72 3.93
C MET A 126 17.59 -19.61 5.11
N TRP A 127 16.30 -19.69 4.80
CA TRP A 127 15.22 -19.67 5.79
C TRP A 127 14.02 -20.45 5.31
N VAL A 128 13.05 -20.68 6.20
CA VAL A 128 11.77 -21.27 5.84
C VAL A 128 10.87 -20.17 5.26
N ASP A 129 10.32 -20.40 4.09
CA ASP A 129 9.40 -19.48 3.40
C ASP A 129 8.18 -19.17 4.28
N GLU A 130 7.81 -17.89 4.39
CA GLU A 130 6.71 -17.42 5.22
C GLU A 130 5.34 -18.06 4.86
N ASN A 131 5.18 -18.49 3.61
CA ASN A 131 3.95 -19.13 3.14
C ASN A 131 3.95 -20.65 3.35
N THR A 132 4.93 -21.19 4.08
CA THR A 132 4.96 -22.62 4.38
C THR A 132 3.98 -22.94 5.50
N ASP A 133 2.99 -23.76 5.22
CA ASP A 133 2.00 -24.20 6.21
C ASP A 133 2.54 -25.36 7.05
N PHE A 134 2.52 -25.19 8.35
CA PHE A 134 2.87 -26.19 9.37
C PHE A 134 1.79 -26.31 10.43
N SER A 135 0.54 -25.96 10.09
CA SER A 135 -0.60 -26.02 11.00
C SER A 135 -0.86 -27.44 11.58
N ASP A 136 -0.32 -28.47 10.94
CA ASP A 136 -0.37 -29.87 11.40
C ASP A 136 0.70 -30.24 12.46
N GLY A 137 1.51 -29.27 12.91
CA GLY A 137 2.62 -29.51 13.83
C GLY A 137 3.84 -30.20 13.21
N SER A 138 3.90 -30.31 11.88
CA SER A 138 4.92 -31.08 11.15
C SER A 138 6.33 -30.45 11.15
N MET A 139 6.53 -29.30 11.81
CA MET A 139 7.82 -28.61 11.87
C MET A 139 8.80 -29.14 12.91
N ASN A 140 8.31 -29.80 13.95
CA ASN A 140 9.17 -30.25 15.04
C ASN A 140 10.25 -31.20 14.51
N ASP A 141 11.49 -30.95 14.90
CA ASP A 141 12.69 -31.73 14.55
C ASP A 141 13.03 -31.80 13.04
N LYS A 142 12.44 -30.94 12.20
CA LYS A 142 12.80 -30.90 10.78
C LYS A 142 14.06 -30.09 10.52
N THR A 143 14.91 -30.63 9.66
CA THR A 143 16.19 -30.03 9.29
C THR A 143 16.33 -29.86 7.79
N PHE A 144 17.16 -28.90 7.39
CA PHE A 144 17.60 -28.75 6.00
C PHE A 144 19.04 -28.30 5.99
N THR A 145 19.90 -29.09 5.38
CA THR A 145 21.34 -28.79 5.33
C THR A 145 21.79 -28.75 3.87
N LEU A 146 22.49 -27.69 3.52
CA LEU A 146 23.15 -27.53 2.23
C LEU A 146 24.67 -27.54 2.40
N THR A 147 25.35 -28.23 1.50
CA THR A 147 26.79 -28.15 1.31
C THR A 147 27.08 -27.38 0.03
N VAL A 148 27.94 -26.38 0.12
CA VAL A 148 28.35 -25.59 -1.05
C VAL A 148 29.51 -26.29 -1.76
N ASN A 149 29.39 -26.43 -3.07
CA ASN A 149 30.45 -26.96 -3.94
C ASN A 149 30.75 -25.96 -5.07
N VAL A 150 31.94 -26.04 -5.63
CA VAL A 150 32.34 -25.26 -6.80
C VAL A 150 32.94 -26.19 -7.84
N TYR A 151 32.38 -26.17 -9.02
CA TYR A 151 32.87 -26.94 -10.16
C TYR A 151 33.43 -26.01 -11.22
N ALA A 152 34.69 -26.19 -11.55
CA ALA A 152 35.28 -25.54 -12.71
C ALA A 152 34.99 -26.39 -13.96
N ASP A 153 34.50 -25.77 -15.01
CA ASP A 153 34.30 -26.45 -16.29
C ASP A 153 35.63 -26.47 -17.04
N GLY A 154 36.18 -27.66 -17.18
CA GLY A 154 37.44 -27.86 -17.93
C GLY A 154 37.31 -27.73 -19.45
N LYS A 155 36.15 -27.26 -19.94
CA LYS A 155 36.01 -26.92 -21.36
C LYS A 155 36.79 -25.64 -21.64
N VAL A 156 37.82 -25.78 -22.48
CA VAL A 156 38.46 -24.65 -23.16
C VAL A 156 37.38 -23.94 -23.97
N VAL A 157 36.87 -22.83 -23.47
CA VAL A 157 35.93 -21.99 -24.23
C VAL A 157 36.79 -21.19 -25.19
N THR A 158 36.81 -21.59 -26.47
CA THR A 158 37.50 -20.89 -27.52
C THR A 158 36.84 -19.52 -27.82
N ASP A 159 37.60 -18.58 -28.28
CA ASP A 159 37.47 -17.13 -28.45
C ASP A 159 36.17 -16.50 -29.01
N ASN A 160 34.99 -17.09 -28.82
CA ASN A 160 33.70 -16.52 -29.27
C ASN A 160 32.63 -16.47 -28.20
N LEU A 161 33.01 -16.23 -26.94
CA LEU A 161 32.02 -15.94 -25.89
C LEU A 161 31.31 -14.61 -26.20
N ASN A 162 30.02 -14.61 -26.02
CA ASN A 162 29.25 -13.39 -26.16
C ASN A 162 29.60 -12.41 -25.03
N THR A 163 30.06 -11.22 -25.40
CA THR A 163 30.49 -10.14 -24.48
C THR A 163 29.36 -9.16 -24.15
N THR A 164 28.15 -9.39 -24.69
CA THR A 164 27.02 -8.47 -24.57
C THR A 164 26.43 -8.58 -23.17
N ASN A 165 26.68 -7.58 -22.34
CA ASN A 165 26.15 -7.46 -20.96
C ASN A 165 25.13 -6.33 -20.85
N THR A 166 24.41 -6.02 -21.92
CA THR A 166 23.39 -4.96 -21.96
C THR A 166 21.97 -5.50 -21.89
N LEU A 167 21.05 -4.61 -21.56
CA LEU A 167 19.61 -4.86 -21.60
C LEU A 167 18.98 -4.22 -22.83
N ASP A 168 17.90 -4.81 -23.33
CA ASP A 168 17.00 -4.26 -24.34
C ASP A 168 15.85 -3.49 -23.69
N SER A 169 15.49 -3.87 -22.47
CA SER A 169 14.41 -3.19 -21.74
C SER A 169 14.56 -3.34 -20.24
N ILE A 170 14.05 -2.35 -19.51
CA ILE A 170 13.73 -2.40 -18.10
C ILE A 170 12.32 -1.84 -17.94
N THR A 171 11.48 -2.53 -17.18
CA THR A 171 10.17 -2.04 -16.76
C THR A 171 9.99 -2.28 -15.27
N VAL A 172 9.36 -1.34 -14.60
CA VAL A 172 9.00 -1.43 -13.19
C VAL A 172 7.53 -1.09 -13.06
N SER A 173 6.75 -1.92 -12.38
CA SER A 173 5.32 -1.66 -12.20
C SER A 173 5.10 -0.33 -11.49
N ASP A 174 4.03 0.39 -11.85
CA ASP A 174 3.62 1.66 -11.25
C ASP A 174 4.69 2.78 -11.28
N CYS A 175 5.66 2.66 -12.19
CA CYS A 175 6.87 3.48 -12.20
C CYS A 175 7.28 3.82 -13.65
N THR A 176 7.29 5.09 -14.01
CA THR A 176 7.85 5.57 -15.28
C THR A 176 9.30 5.93 -15.07
N LEU A 177 10.20 5.27 -15.80
CA LEU A 177 11.64 5.51 -15.67
C LEU A 177 12.05 6.88 -16.21
N ASP A 178 12.86 7.58 -15.45
CA ASP A 178 13.55 8.81 -15.83
C ASP A 178 15.07 8.63 -15.63
N PRO A 179 15.87 8.77 -16.69
CA PRO A 179 15.47 8.95 -18.10
C PRO A 179 14.76 7.71 -18.68
N VAL A 180 14.10 7.88 -19.83
CA VAL A 180 13.57 6.75 -20.61
C VAL A 180 14.69 5.74 -20.88
N PHE A 181 14.35 4.44 -20.83
CA PHE A 181 15.33 3.38 -20.96
C PHE A 181 16.24 3.53 -22.19
N ASN A 182 17.54 3.41 -21.94
CA ASN A 182 18.60 3.33 -22.95
C ASN A 182 19.67 2.34 -22.44
N SER A 183 20.10 1.40 -23.27
CA SER A 183 21.06 0.35 -22.90
C SER A 183 22.43 0.85 -22.41
N ALA A 184 22.81 2.10 -22.77
CA ALA A 184 24.04 2.74 -22.31
C ALA A 184 23.90 3.38 -20.93
N THR A 185 22.69 3.76 -20.52
CA THR A 185 22.38 4.40 -19.24
C THR A 185 22.25 3.32 -18.16
N THR A 186 22.91 3.53 -17.03
CA THR A 186 22.93 2.58 -15.90
C THR A 186 22.20 3.07 -14.65
N GLU A 187 21.82 4.33 -14.62
CA GLU A 187 21.11 4.94 -13.50
C GLU A 187 19.74 5.46 -13.96
N TYR A 188 18.72 4.99 -13.32
CA TYR A 188 17.33 5.40 -13.54
C TYR A 188 16.70 5.82 -12.23
N SER A 189 15.73 6.70 -12.32
CA SER A 189 14.92 7.08 -11.18
C SER A 189 13.43 7.02 -11.54
N CYS A 190 12.59 6.82 -10.55
CA CYS A 190 11.16 7.03 -10.65
C CYS A 190 10.56 7.22 -9.27
N THR A 191 9.33 7.69 -9.23
CA THR A 191 8.63 7.93 -7.99
C THR A 191 7.31 7.16 -8.00
N VAL A 192 7.03 6.47 -6.92
CA VAL A 192 5.76 5.77 -6.71
C VAL A 192 4.99 6.38 -5.55
N LYS A 193 3.68 6.19 -5.57
CA LYS A 193 2.78 6.66 -4.51
C LYS A 193 3.06 5.93 -3.19
N ASN A 194 2.68 6.54 -2.06
CA ASN A 194 2.89 5.93 -0.74
C ASN A 194 2.21 4.57 -0.55
N ASN A 195 1.05 4.37 -1.17
CA ASN A 195 0.31 3.11 -1.09
C ASN A 195 0.93 1.97 -1.92
N VAL A 196 1.94 2.25 -2.76
CA VAL A 196 2.69 1.23 -3.49
C VAL A 196 3.78 0.68 -2.57
N THR A 197 3.51 -0.44 -1.93
CA THR A 197 4.43 -1.08 -0.97
C THR A 197 5.43 -2.00 -1.62
N SER A 198 5.19 -2.41 -2.86
CA SER A 198 6.10 -3.23 -3.66
C SER A 198 5.99 -2.90 -5.14
N VAL A 199 7.04 -3.20 -5.89
CA VAL A 199 7.06 -3.09 -7.36
C VAL A 199 7.60 -4.37 -7.98
N THR A 200 7.19 -4.67 -9.21
CA THR A 200 7.73 -5.78 -9.97
C THR A 200 8.71 -5.27 -11.01
N VAL A 201 9.96 -5.72 -10.92
CA VAL A 201 11.04 -5.39 -11.85
C VAL A 201 11.13 -6.45 -12.93
N ASN A 202 11.03 -6.05 -14.19
CA ASN A 202 11.28 -6.92 -15.34
C ASN A 202 12.36 -6.27 -16.22
N ALA A 203 13.20 -7.12 -16.82
CA ALA A 203 14.20 -6.69 -17.80
C ALA A 203 14.48 -7.81 -18.79
N THR A 204 14.86 -7.44 -20.01
CA THR A 204 15.25 -8.37 -21.08
C THR A 204 16.70 -8.12 -21.46
N ALA A 205 17.53 -9.15 -21.44
CA ALA A 205 18.90 -9.04 -21.90
C ALA A 205 18.96 -8.91 -23.44
N THR A 206 19.90 -8.12 -23.96
CA THR A 206 20.16 -8.00 -25.39
C THR A 206 20.64 -9.30 -26.00
N SER A 207 21.37 -10.11 -25.25
CA SER A 207 21.79 -11.44 -25.66
C SER A 207 21.05 -12.51 -24.88
N SER A 208 20.50 -13.53 -25.57
CA SER A 208 19.90 -14.69 -24.94
C SER A 208 20.89 -15.55 -24.15
N LYS A 209 22.19 -15.33 -24.36
CA LYS A 209 23.27 -16.00 -23.62
C LYS A 209 23.67 -15.27 -22.34
N SER A 210 23.18 -14.04 -22.12
CA SER A 210 23.45 -13.27 -20.92
C SER A 210 22.43 -13.62 -19.82
N LYS A 211 22.87 -13.63 -18.58
CA LYS A 211 22.05 -13.88 -17.40
C LYS A 211 21.69 -12.57 -16.74
N VAL A 212 20.41 -12.42 -16.36
CA VAL A 212 19.90 -11.25 -15.66
C VAL A 212 19.43 -11.66 -14.27
N SER A 213 19.82 -10.91 -13.26
CA SER A 213 19.37 -11.05 -11.87
C SER A 213 18.86 -9.72 -11.31
N GLY A 214 18.22 -9.76 -10.15
CA GLY A 214 17.61 -8.57 -9.56
C GLY A 214 16.15 -8.34 -10.00
N LEU A 215 15.54 -9.28 -10.75
CA LEU A 215 14.16 -9.23 -11.24
C LEU A 215 13.13 -9.66 -10.18
N GLY A 216 11.85 -9.52 -10.51
CA GLY A 216 10.71 -9.93 -9.68
C GLY A 216 10.22 -8.84 -8.73
N THR A 217 9.38 -9.24 -7.77
CA THR A 217 8.78 -8.32 -6.80
C THR A 217 9.80 -7.84 -5.77
N LYS A 218 9.83 -6.54 -5.53
CA LYS A 218 10.69 -5.87 -4.57
C LYS A 218 9.84 -5.05 -3.61
N GLU A 219 9.95 -5.32 -2.32
CA GLU A 219 9.32 -4.51 -1.28
C GLU A 219 9.99 -3.13 -1.19
N LEU A 220 9.17 -2.10 -0.96
CA LEU A 220 9.63 -0.72 -0.87
C LEU A 220 9.44 -0.16 0.54
N THR A 221 10.52 0.35 1.12
CA THR A 221 10.44 1.24 2.27
C THR A 221 10.11 2.67 1.82
N VAL A 222 9.52 3.48 2.70
CA VAL A 222 9.30 4.91 2.44
C VAL A 222 10.64 5.59 2.19
N GLY A 223 10.69 6.46 1.18
CA GLY A 223 11.91 7.11 0.72
C GLY A 223 12.60 6.36 -0.43
N LYS A 224 13.89 6.55 -0.57
CA LYS A 224 14.68 6.02 -1.69
C LYS A 224 14.98 4.53 -1.51
N ASN A 225 14.67 3.74 -2.53
CA ASN A 225 15.00 2.31 -2.66
C ASN A 225 15.83 2.14 -3.92
N THR A 226 17.01 1.56 -3.83
CA THR A 226 17.85 1.25 -4.99
C THR A 226 17.69 -0.21 -5.36
N LEU A 227 17.23 -0.48 -6.58
CA LEU A 227 16.97 -1.82 -7.10
C LEU A 227 18.03 -2.14 -8.18
N PRO A 228 19.09 -2.89 -7.84
CA PRO A 228 20.11 -3.25 -8.82
C PRO A 228 19.62 -4.39 -9.72
N ILE A 229 19.82 -4.24 -11.02
CA ILE A 229 19.63 -5.27 -12.05
C ILE A 229 21.00 -5.57 -12.62
N ARG A 230 21.43 -6.81 -12.47
CA ARG A 230 22.77 -7.24 -12.91
C ARG A 230 22.65 -8.11 -14.16
N VAL A 231 23.47 -7.78 -15.15
CA VAL A 231 23.59 -8.54 -16.39
C VAL A 231 25.00 -9.11 -16.48
N ILE A 232 25.09 -10.41 -16.65
CA ILE A 232 26.37 -11.13 -16.81
C ILE A 232 26.39 -11.73 -18.19
N ALA A 233 27.35 -11.34 -19.02
CA ALA A 233 27.60 -11.93 -20.33
C ALA A 233 28.25 -13.32 -20.21
N GLU A 234 28.27 -14.07 -21.32
CA GLU A 234 28.85 -15.42 -21.36
C GLU A 234 30.36 -15.42 -21.04
N ASP A 235 31.07 -14.34 -21.35
CA ASP A 235 32.48 -14.13 -21.05
C ASP A 235 32.77 -13.76 -19.59
N GLY A 236 31.70 -13.60 -18.77
CA GLY A 236 31.77 -13.18 -17.37
C GLY A 236 31.86 -11.67 -17.17
N SER A 237 31.86 -10.86 -18.22
CA SER A 237 31.75 -9.42 -18.10
C SER A 237 30.38 -9.02 -17.58
N GLU A 238 30.34 -8.01 -16.71
CA GLU A 238 29.14 -7.62 -15.98
C GLU A 238 28.77 -6.17 -16.21
N LYS A 239 27.48 -5.87 -16.17
CA LYS A 239 26.94 -4.52 -16.10
C LYS A 239 25.80 -4.46 -15.10
N ILE A 240 25.78 -3.41 -14.29
CA ILE A 240 24.72 -3.17 -13.30
C ILE A 240 23.93 -1.95 -13.72
N TYR A 241 22.62 -2.08 -13.70
CA TYR A 241 21.65 -1.02 -13.88
C TYR A 241 20.95 -0.78 -12.56
N ASN A 242 20.99 0.43 -12.04
CA ASN A 242 20.31 0.78 -10.78
C ASN A 242 19.01 1.51 -11.10
N VAL A 243 17.91 1.03 -10.56
CA VAL A 243 16.65 1.76 -10.58
C VAL A 243 16.39 2.30 -9.17
N ASN A 244 16.45 3.62 -9.02
CA ASN A 244 16.21 4.32 -7.77
C ASN A 244 14.72 4.67 -7.67
N VAL A 245 13.96 3.84 -6.97
CA VAL A 245 12.53 4.03 -6.74
C VAL A 245 12.32 4.84 -5.46
N THR A 246 11.75 6.03 -5.58
CA THR A 246 11.36 6.83 -4.41
C THR A 246 9.91 6.58 -4.08
N ARG A 247 9.65 5.88 -2.97
CA ARG A 247 8.32 5.76 -2.40
C ARG A 247 8.01 6.99 -1.54
N LYS A 248 6.96 7.72 -1.92
CA LYS A 248 6.62 8.98 -1.25
C LYS A 248 6.31 8.80 0.24
N ASN A 249 6.61 9.85 1.01
CA ASN A 249 6.24 9.90 2.43
C ASN A 249 4.74 10.17 2.57
N PRO A 250 3.99 9.47 3.42
CA PRO A 250 2.57 9.74 3.66
C PRO A 250 2.27 11.15 4.20
N VAL A 251 3.27 11.83 4.73
CA VAL A 251 3.11 13.17 5.34
C VAL A 251 3.13 14.32 4.30
N GLU A 252 3.42 14.04 3.02
CA GLU A 252 3.54 15.12 2.02
C GLU A 252 2.23 15.86 1.77
N SER A 253 1.09 15.18 1.74
CA SER A 253 -0.21 15.83 1.57
C SER A 253 -0.53 16.80 2.72
N VAL A 254 -0.23 16.41 3.96
CA VAL A 254 -0.39 17.28 5.13
C VAL A 254 0.55 18.47 5.06
N SER A 255 1.78 18.31 4.53
CA SER A 255 2.74 19.41 4.39
C SER A 255 2.31 20.43 3.34
N ILE A 256 1.71 19.98 2.23
CA ILE A 256 1.14 20.85 1.19
C ILE A 256 0.01 21.70 1.79
N PHE A 257 -0.94 21.07 2.51
CA PHE A 257 -2.03 21.79 3.14
C PHE A 257 -1.55 22.80 4.19
N LYS A 258 -0.55 22.47 4.98
CA LYS A 258 0.05 23.40 5.96
C LYS A 258 0.78 24.57 5.30
N LYS A 259 1.27 24.40 4.08
CA LYS A 259 1.90 25.46 3.31
C LYS A 259 0.87 26.43 2.70
N GLU A 260 -0.26 25.88 2.24
CA GLU A 260 -1.34 26.65 1.59
C GLU A 260 -2.34 27.26 2.59
N TYR A 261 -2.43 26.72 3.83
CA TYR A 261 -3.36 27.18 4.84
C TYR A 261 -2.66 27.42 6.17
N GLU A 262 -2.94 28.57 6.77
CA GLU A 262 -2.62 28.80 8.17
C GLU A 262 -3.58 27.97 9.05
N VAL A 263 -3.02 27.19 9.97
CA VAL A 263 -3.81 26.39 10.90
C VAL A 263 -4.27 27.27 12.05
N ILE A 264 -5.57 27.35 12.26
CA ILE A 264 -6.16 28.06 13.39
C ILE A 264 -5.94 27.24 14.65
N ASP A 265 -5.10 27.76 15.54
CA ASP A 265 -4.74 27.14 16.83
C ASP A 265 -5.70 27.56 17.95
N ALA A 266 -6.98 27.63 17.65
CA ALA A 266 -8.05 27.90 18.60
C ALA A 266 -9.04 26.75 18.60
N GLU A 267 -9.43 26.25 19.77
CA GLU A 267 -10.48 25.25 19.86
C GLU A 267 -11.83 25.92 19.54
N PRO A 268 -12.54 25.47 18.49
CA PRO A 268 -13.86 25.98 18.19
C PRO A 268 -14.86 25.50 19.24
N THR A 269 -15.91 26.26 19.45
CA THR A 269 -17.01 25.82 20.33
C THR A 269 -17.87 24.80 19.56
N LEU A 270 -17.59 23.52 19.76
CA LEU A 270 -18.38 22.44 19.17
C LEU A 270 -19.62 22.17 20.02
N THR A 271 -20.73 22.80 19.67
CA THR A 271 -22.03 22.49 20.26
C THR A 271 -23.02 22.09 19.16
N THR A 272 -23.91 21.18 19.49
CA THR A 272 -24.96 20.73 18.58
C THR A 272 -26.14 21.69 18.53
N SER A 273 -26.23 22.65 19.46
CA SER A 273 -27.46 23.42 19.71
C SER A 273 -27.32 24.94 19.67
N SER A 274 -26.12 25.49 19.49
CA SER A 274 -25.94 26.95 19.43
C SER A 274 -25.15 27.38 18.22
N ASN A 275 -25.54 28.53 17.67
CA ASN A 275 -24.84 29.16 16.56
C ASN A 275 -23.60 29.87 17.08
N ASN A 276 -22.42 29.30 16.87
CA ASN A 276 -21.15 30.00 17.13
C ASN A 276 -20.68 30.71 15.87
N SER A 277 -21.40 31.75 15.50
CA SER A 277 -21.03 32.63 14.39
C SER A 277 -19.68 33.34 14.58
N ASN A 278 -19.04 33.15 15.71
CA ASN A 278 -17.79 33.83 16.08
C ASN A 278 -16.54 33.00 15.80
N ASP A 279 -16.67 31.74 15.46
CA ASP A 279 -15.51 30.94 15.07
C ASP A 279 -14.94 31.44 13.72
N ALA A 280 -13.63 31.62 13.66
CA ALA A 280 -12.96 31.97 12.41
C ALA A 280 -13.18 30.89 11.35
N SER A 281 -13.31 31.28 10.09
CA SER A 281 -13.37 30.32 8.98
C SER A 281 -11.96 29.91 8.55
N GLY A 282 -11.69 28.62 8.43
CA GLY A 282 -10.39 28.14 8.02
C GLY A 282 -10.10 26.68 8.35
N LEU A 283 -8.82 26.34 8.37
CA LEU A 283 -8.31 25.00 8.70
C LEU A 283 -8.00 24.91 10.19
N TYR A 284 -8.64 23.98 10.88
CA TYR A 284 -8.43 23.70 12.30
C TYR A 284 -7.67 22.39 12.49
N LYS A 285 -6.98 22.28 13.62
CA LYS A 285 -6.36 21.05 14.09
C LYS A 285 -7.21 20.42 15.20
N SER A 286 -7.34 19.11 15.20
CA SER A 286 -7.92 18.33 16.27
C SER A 286 -7.15 17.02 16.44
N THR A 287 -7.55 16.22 17.40
CA THR A 287 -7.01 14.88 17.62
C THR A 287 -8.07 13.86 17.22
N ASP A 288 -7.72 12.93 16.32
CA ASP A 288 -8.60 11.79 16.03
C ASP A 288 -8.70 10.90 17.28
N THR A 289 -9.92 10.74 17.78
CA THR A 289 -10.15 10.04 19.04
C THR A 289 -10.09 8.51 18.94
N ASN A 290 -10.02 7.95 17.71
CA ASN A 290 -9.78 6.51 17.50
C ASN A 290 -8.28 6.18 17.59
N THR A 291 -7.42 7.07 17.09
CA THR A 291 -5.99 6.83 16.93
C THR A 291 -5.10 7.66 17.85
N GLY A 292 -5.63 8.75 18.43
CA GLY A 292 -4.86 9.71 19.22
C GLY A 292 -3.91 10.59 18.37
N LYS A 293 -4.00 10.52 17.04
CA LYS A 293 -3.14 11.29 16.12
C LYS A 293 -3.81 12.59 15.66
N PRO A 294 -3.03 13.60 15.24
CA PRO A 294 -3.58 14.83 14.70
C PRO A 294 -4.40 14.60 13.42
N THR A 295 -5.52 15.28 13.33
CA THR A 295 -6.33 15.45 12.12
C THR A 295 -6.58 16.93 11.88
N TYR A 296 -6.79 17.33 10.61
CA TYR A 296 -7.04 18.71 10.23
C TYR A 296 -8.36 18.79 9.49
N TYR A 297 -9.22 19.76 9.80
CA TYR A 297 -10.54 19.87 9.20
C TYR A 297 -10.91 21.33 8.89
N PHE A 298 -11.71 21.53 7.87
CA PHE A 298 -12.22 22.85 7.51
C PHE A 298 -13.49 23.18 8.28
N ARG A 299 -13.60 24.46 8.74
CA ARG A 299 -14.76 25.00 9.45
C ARG A 299 -15.15 26.38 8.93
N GLY A 300 -16.44 26.69 8.98
CA GLY A 300 -16.99 27.98 8.63
C GLY A 300 -17.12 28.23 7.12
N ASN A 301 -17.18 29.46 6.71
CA ASN A 301 -17.36 29.85 5.31
C ASN A 301 -16.04 29.84 4.52
N VAL A 302 -15.47 28.67 4.35
CA VAL A 302 -14.24 28.48 3.59
C VAL A 302 -14.54 28.53 2.10
N THR A 303 -13.76 29.29 1.33
CA THR A 303 -13.98 29.52 -0.10
C THR A 303 -12.91 28.89 -1.00
N ASN A 304 -11.84 28.34 -0.42
CA ASN A 304 -10.67 27.85 -1.13
C ASN A 304 -10.33 26.35 -0.88
N ASN A 305 -11.33 25.53 -0.53
CA ASN A 305 -11.16 24.07 -0.36
C ASN A 305 -11.88 23.26 -1.45
N TYR A 306 -12.00 23.80 -2.66
CA TYR A 306 -12.56 23.09 -3.82
C TYR A 306 -11.52 22.19 -4.48
N VAL A 307 -12.00 21.03 -4.95
CA VAL A 307 -11.20 20.01 -5.67
C VAL A 307 -11.95 19.56 -6.91
N LYS A 308 -11.23 19.36 -8.01
CA LYS A 308 -11.70 18.62 -9.20
C LYS A 308 -11.10 17.23 -9.19
N PHE A 309 -11.96 16.23 -9.15
CA PHE A 309 -11.59 14.82 -9.23
C PHE A 309 -12.67 14.03 -9.97
N ALA A 310 -12.27 13.10 -10.83
CA ALA A 310 -13.17 12.25 -11.62
C ALA A 310 -14.27 13.03 -12.38
N GLY A 311 -13.93 14.23 -12.89
CA GLY A 311 -14.87 15.12 -13.60
C GLY A 311 -15.90 15.82 -12.72
N GLN A 312 -15.88 15.60 -11.40
CA GLN A 312 -16.80 16.21 -10.44
C GLN A 312 -16.13 17.32 -9.63
N THR A 313 -16.94 18.18 -9.00
CA THR A 313 -16.49 19.19 -8.04
C THR A 313 -16.71 18.67 -6.62
N TRP A 314 -15.67 18.75 -5.82
CA TRP A 314 -15.63 18.30 -4.43
C TRP A 314 -15.19 19.43 -3.51
N ARG A 315 -15.42 19.23 -2.21
CA ARG A 315 -14.89 20.08 -1.14
C ARG A 315 -14.04 19.22 -0.22
N ILE A 316 -12.87 19.70 0.18
CA ILE A 316 -12.05 19.04 1.20
C ILE A 316 -12.76 19.24 2.54
N VAL A 317 -12.95 18.13 3.27
CA VAL A 317 -13.56 18.13 4.61
C VAL A 317 -12.46 18.11 5.66
N ARG A 318 -11.56 17.12 5.55
CA ARG A 318 -10.43 16.99 6.47
C ARG A 318 -9.25 16.25 5.84
N VAL A 319 -8.09 16.40 6.46
CA VAL A 319 -6.94 15.52 6.30
C VAL A 319 -6.93 14.59 7.51
N ASN A 320 -7.09 13.31 7.25
CA ASN A 320 -7.13 12.27 8.27
C ASN A 320 -5.75 12.08 8.92
N GLU A 321 -5.71 11.38 10.02
CA GLU A 321 -4.51 11.08 10.81
C GLU A 321 -3.49 10.19 10.10
N ASP A 322 -3.92 9.48 9.04
CA ASP A 322 -3.08 8.66 8.16
C ASP A 322 -2.61 9.43 6.90
N GLY A 323 -2.95 10.73 6.82
CA GLY A 323 -2.61 11.59 5.69
C GLY A 323 -3.58 11.52 4.51
N THR A 324 -4.58 10.63 4.53
CA THR A 324 -5.61 10.58 3.50
C THR A 324 -6.48 11.84 3.54
N ILE A 325 -6.99 12.28 2.36
CA ILE A 325 -7.76 13.51 2.22
C ILE A 325 -9.23 13.16 2.04
N ARG A 326 -10.06 13.53 3.02
CA ARG A 326 -11.50 13.32 2.95
C ARG A 326 -12.17 14.43 2.16
N ILE A 327 -12.85 14.06 1.09
CA ILE A 327 -13.58 14.99 0.20
C ILE A 327 -15.05 14.61 0.11
N VAL A 328 -15.93 15.62 -0.06
CA VAL A 328 -17.36 15.45 -0.28
C VAL A 328 -17.77 16.12 -1.59
N MET A 329 -18.61 15.49 -2.39
CA MET A 329 -19.15 16.13 -3.60
C MET A 329 -19.85 17.43 -3.26
N GLN A 330 -19.64 18.47 -4.09
CA GLN A 330 -20.36 19.75 -3.96
C GLN A 330 -21.87 19.56 -4.16
N ASP A 331 -22.25 18.71 -5.08
CA ASP A 331 -23.64 18.39 -5.44
C ASP A 331 -23.97 16.92 -5.15
N GLY A 332 -25.21 16.52 -5.33
CA GLY A 332 -25.62 15.12 -5.21
C GLY A 332 -25.22 14.28 -6.43
N ILE A 333 -25.05 12.98 -6.24
CA ILE A 333 -24.86 12.02 -7.35
C ILE A 333 -26.07 12.02 -8.30
N ASN A 334 -25.90 11.41 -9.48
CA ASN A 334 -26.96 11.25 -10.48
C ASN A 334 -27.68 12.56 -10.82
N SER A 335 -26.92 13.64 -11.07
CA SER A 335 -27.43 14.97 -11.39
C SER A 335 -28.41 15.53 -10.33
N ASN A 336 -28.06 15.39 -9.06
CA ASN A 336 -28.88 15.82 -7.92
C ASN A 336 -30.19 15.05 -7.78
N ALA A 337 -30.23 13.77 -8.09
CA ALA A 337 -31.43 12.97 -7.91
C ALA A 337 -31.87 12.92 -6.43
N ASN A 338 -33.17 12.97 -6.22
CA ASN A 338 -33.80 12.72 -4.93
C ASN A 338 -33.80 11.21 -4.66
N ILE A 339 -33.16 10.76 -3.59
CA ILE A 339 -32.96 9.35 -3.26
C ILE A 339 -33.39 9.12 -1.81
N ALA A 340 -34.22 8.11 -1.58
CA ALA A 340 -34.53 7.66 -0.21
C ALA A 340 -33.28 7.05 0.42
N PHE A 341 -33.07 7.29 1.73
CA PHE A 341 -32.00 6.61 2.45
C PHE A 341 -32.27 5.09 2.45
N ASN A 342 -33.52 4.72 2.71
CA ASN A 342 -34.03 3.37 2.50
C ASN A 342 -35.53 3.46 2.09
N SER A 343 -35.99 2.63 1.17
CA SER A 343 -37.40 2.58 0.77
C SER A 343 -38.33 2.06 1.86
N ASN A 344 -37.78 1.21 2.75
CA ASN A 344 -38.48 0.71 3.92
C ASN A 344 -38.10 1.52 5.15
N TYR A 345 -39.04 1.73 6.08
CA TYR A 345 -38.84 2.64 7.22
C TYR A 345 -39.23 2.05 8.59
N ASN A 346 -39.89 0.89 8.63
CA ASN A 346 -40.51 0.32 9.84
C ASN A 346 -39.59 -0.64 10.60
N ASN A 347 -38.28 -0.52 10.44
CA ASN A 347 -37.30 -1.33 11.17
C ASN A 347 -36.07 -0.45 11.48
N TYR A 348 -35.54 -0.54 12.71
CA TYR A 348 -34.39 0.22 13.15
C TYR A 348 -33.14 -0.02 12.29
N THR A 349 -33.00 -1.20 11.66
CA THR A 349 -31.85 -1.51 10.79
C THR A 349 -31.81 -0.65 9.54
N TYR A 350 -32.93 -0.06 9.13
CA TYR A 350 -33.00 0.76 7.92
C TYR A 350 -32.36 2.15 8.05
N MET A 351 -32.03 2.60 9.25
CA MET A 351 -31.27 3.82 9.46
C MET A 351 -29.75 3.58 9.46
N HIS A 352 -29.29 2.33 9.45
CA HIS A 352 -27.88 1.99 9.37
C HIS A 352 -27.43 1.92 7.92
N TYR A 353 -26.37 2.66 7.60
CA TYR A 353 -25.84 2.77 6.24
C TYR A 353 -25.52 1.42 5.60
N THR A 354 -24.96 0.49 6.35
CA THR A 354 -24.58 -0.85 5.86
C THR A 354 -25.76 -1.69 5.38
N ASN A 355 -26.96 -1.38 5.79
CA ASN A 355 -28.18 -2.19 5.52
C ASN A 355 -29.19 -1.46 4.63
N ASN A 356 -28.76 -0.43 3.87
CA ASN A 356 -29.72 0.39 3.15
C ASN A 356 -29.42 0.58 1.66
N GLN A 357 -30.43 1.12 0.98
CA GLN A 357 -30.42 1.39 -0.46
C GLN A 357 -29.40 2.47 -0.85
N SER A 358 -29.17 3.47 0.01
CA SER A 358 -28.26 4.56 -0.30
C SER A 358 -26.81 4.07 -0.44
N LYS A 359 -26.38 3.06 0.35
CA LYS A 359 -25.08 2.40 0.20
C LYS A 359 -24.95 1.77 -1.19
N THR A 360 -25.92 0.92 -1.56
CA THR A 360 -25.90 0.23 -2.87
C THR A 360 -25.89 1.24 -4.03
N THR A 361 -26.65 2.33 -3.90
CA THR A 361 -26.70 3.39 -4.91
C THR A 361 -25.36 4.11 -5.05
N LEU A 362 -24.72 4.46 -3.92
CA LEU A 362 -23.40 5.09 -3.90
C LEU A 362 -22.30 4.17 -4.46
N GLU A 363 -22.29 2.90 -4.07
CA GLU A 363 -21.32 1.92 -4.57
C GLU A 363 -21.47 1.70 -6.09
N SER A 364 -22.70 1.63 -6.61
CA SER A 364 -22.94 1.52 -8.04
C SER A 364 -22.47 2.77 -8.80
N TRP A 365 -22.75 3.96 -8.24
CA TRP A 365 -22.26 5.21 -8.79
C TRP A 365 -20.71 5.26 -8.79
N TYR A 366 -20.08 4.84 -7.70
CA TYR A 366 -18.63 4.78 -7.56
C TYR A 366 -18.02 3.86 -8.63
N GLN A 367 -18.54 2.65 -8.79
CA GLN A 367 -18.03 1.71 -9.79
C GLN A 367 -18.13 2.27 -11.20
N THR A 368 -19.24 2.92 -11.54
CA THR A 368 -19.46 3.51 -12.87
C THR A 368 -18.51 4.68 -13.15
N ASN A 369 -18.28 5.56 -12.18
CA ASN A 369 -17.60 6.83 -12.40
C ASN A 369 -16.11 6.78 -12.06
N ILE A 370 -15.67 5.91 -11.12
CA ILE A 370 -14.32 5.88 -10.57
C ILE A 370 -13.76 4.45 -10.55
N GLY A 371 -14.44 3.51 -9.90
CA GLY A 371 -13.90 2.20 -9.56
C GLY A 371 -13.48 1.34 -10.75
N SER A 372 -14.19 1.45 -11.87
CA SER A 372 -13.85 0.76 -13.14
C SER A 372 -12.70 1.42 -13.92
N LYS A 373 -12.23 2.60 -13.50
CA LYS A 373 -11.17 3.38 -14.16
C LYS A 373 -9.91 3.31 -13.29
N LYS A 374 -8.93 2.51 -13.72
CA LYS A 374 -7.74 2.18 -12.93
C LYS A 374 -7.03 3.43 -12.37
N ASP A 375 -6.84 4.45 -13.20
CA ASP A 375 -6.11 5.66 -12.81
C ASP A 375 -6.85 6.44 -11.72
N LEU A 376 -8.18 6.60 -11.84
CA LEU A 376 -8.99 7.27 -10.83
C LEU A 376 -9.11 6.43 -9.55
N ALA A 377 -9.32 5.12 -9.69
CA ALA A 377 -9.44 4.22 -8.56
C ALA A 377 -8.16 4.19 -7.70
N SER A 378 -6.98 4.31 -8.32
CA SER A 378 -5.70 4.34 -7.61
C SER A 378 -5.51 5.58 -6.73
N SER A 379 -6.23 6.67 -7.00
CA SER A 379 -6.22 7.89 -6.19
C SER A 379 -7.20 7.84 -5.01
N VAL A 380 -8.05 6.81 -4.92
CA VAL A 380 -8.96 6.60 -3.79
C VAL A 380 -8.36 5.59 -2.82
N ALA A 381 -8.28 5.94 -1.53
CA ALA A 381 -7.75 5.07 -0.50
C ALA A 381 -8.63 3.83 -0.35
N SER A 382 -8.05 2.66 -0.61
CA SER A 382 -8.72 1.37 -0.40
C SER A 382 -8.82 1.09 1.10
N GLY A 383 -9.98 0.61 1.54
CA GLY A 383 -10.18 0.26 2.95
C GLY A 383 -10.32 1.46 3.90
N ALA A 384 -10.51 2.68 3.38
CA ALA A 384 -10.85 3.82 4.21
C ALA A 384 -12.08 3.53 5.06
N TYR A 385 -12.05 3.95 6.31
CA TYR A 385 -13.18 3.74 7.20
C TYR A 385 -14.13 4.93 7.23
N TYR A 386 -15.39 4.63 7.48
CA TYR A 386 -16.46 5.57 7.73
C TYR A 386 -17.12 5.21 9.05
N CYS A 387 -17.64 6.20 9.76
CA CYS A 387 -18.31 5.96 11.03
C CYS A 387 -19.83 5.83 10.81
N GLU A 388 -20.35 4.65 10.94
CA GLU A 388 -21.78 4.41 11.09
C GLU A 388 -22.16 4.63 12.55
N GLN A 389 -22.25 5.90 12.95
CA GLN A 389 -22.51 6.27 14.34
C GLN A 389 -23.97 6.07 14.72
N ALA A 390 -24.19 5.40 15.82
CA ALA A 390 -25.42 5.50 16.59
C ALA A 390 -25.05 5.82 18.05
N LYS A 391 -25.00 7.09 18.40
CA LYS A 391 -24.79 7.53 19.79
C LYS A 391 -26.06 7.52 20.64
N ALA A 392 -27.21 7.12 20.05
CA ALA A 392 -28.44 6.93 20.76
C ALA A 392 -28.54 5.48 21.24
N LYS A 393 -28.83 5.27 22.50
CA LYS A 393 -29.26 3.96 22.98
C LYS A 393 -30.67 3.70 22.44
N TYR A 394 -30.78 2.74 21.55
CA TYR A 394 -32.07 2.18 21.19
C TYR A 394 -32.41 1.05 22.18
N SER A 395 -33.63 0.92 22.55
CA SER A 395 -34.05 -0.33 23.17
C SER A 395 -33.86 -1.46 22.17
N ASP A 396 -33.20 -2.56 22.57
CA ASP A 396 -32.97 -3.75 21.73
C ASP A 396 -34.27 -4.40 21.24
N SER A 397 -35.37 -3.99 21.78
CA SER A 397 -36.71 -4.42 21.38
C SER A 397 -37.45 -3.28 20.70
N TRP A 398 -37.49 -3.34 19.38
CA TRP A 398 -38.49 -2.62 18.61
C TRP A 398 -39.86 -3.21 18.92
N THR A 399 -40.60 -2.55 19.80
CA THR A 399 -42.04 -2.75 19.90
C THR A 399 -42.71 -1.54 19.26
N SER A 400 -43.59 -1.79 18.31
CA SER A 400 -44.35 -0.74 17.63
C SER A 400 -44.92 0.24 18.65
N GLY A 401 -44.54 1.50 18.58
CA GLY A 401 -45.15 2.59 19.32
C GLY A 401 -44.43 3.10 20.57
N SER A 402 -43.22 2.63 20.98
CA SER A 402 -42.59 3.11 22.21
C SER A 402 -41.08 3.31 22.18
N ALA A 403 -40.50 3.53 21.03
CA ALA A 403 -39.08 3.93 20.97
C ALA A 403 -38.96 5.44 21.18
N THR A 404 -38.31 5.86 22.25
CA THR A 404 -38.06 7.25 22.55
C THR A 404 -36.81 7.70 21.77
N MET A 405 -36.92 8.73 20.92
CA MET A 405 -35.77 9.40 20.34
C MET A 405 -34.84 9.92 21.44
N THR A 406 -33.61 9.47 21.45
CA THR A 406 -32.59 10.08 22.28
C THR A 406 -32.10 11.32 21.55
N THR A 407 -32.25 12.49 22.15
CA THR A 407 -31.89 13.77 21.54
C THR A 407 -30.37 13.92 21.48
N TYR A 408 -29.81 13.95 20.31
CA TYR A 408 -28.40 14.22 20.01
C TYR A 408 -27.89 15.61 20.41
N ASN A 409 -28.74 16.47 20.90
CA ASN A 409 -28.45 17.87 21.21
C ASN A 409 -27.64 18.08 22.52
N LYS A 410 -27.17 17.01 23.16
CA LYS A 410 -26.51 17.09 24.48
C LYS A 410 -25.10 16.46 24.55
N TYR A 411 -24.50 16.05 23.45
CA TYR A 411 -23.16 15.50 23.48
C TYR A 411 -22.15 16.38 22.72
N THR A 412 -20.86 16.27 23.05
CA THR A 412 -19.79 16.93 22.30
C THR A 412 -19.47 16.09 21.06
N PRO A 413 -19.53 16.66 19.86
CA PRO A 413 -19.12 15.96 18.63
C PRO A 413 -17.66 15.53 18.72
N ASP A 414 -17.36 14.38 18.15
CA ASP A 414 -16.00 13.86 18.02
C ASP A 414 -15.84 13.04 16.72
N PHE A 415 -14.59 12.69 16.37
CA PHE A 415 -14.32 11.82 15.23
C PHE A 415 -14.33 10.33 15.58
N LYS A 416 -14.76 9.96 16.79
CA LYS A 416 -14.83 8.57 17.21
C LYS A 416 -15.98 7.83 16.55
N CYS A 417 -15.68 6.66 16.01
CA CYS A 417 -16.71 5.75 15.54
C CYS A 417 -17.35 5.03 16.73
N ALA A 418 -18.52 5.50 17.15
CA ALA A 418 -19.20 4.95 18.30
C ALA A 418 -19.65 3.51 18.11
N THR A 419 -19.46 2.69 19.14
CA THR A 419 -19.94 1.31 19.25
C THR A 419 -20.82 1.22 20.50
N ASP A 420 -22.02 1.75 20.42
CA ASP A 420 -22.97 1.79 21.56
C ASP A 420 -23.85 0.54 21.65
N GLY A 421 -23.51 -0.51 20.90
CA GLY A 421 -24.28 -1.76 20.81
C GLY A 421 -25.29 -1.80 19.67
N ASN A 422 -25.68 -0.65 19.10
CA ASN A 422 -26.64 -0.53 17.99
C ASN A 422 -25.98 -0.02 16.71
N GLY A 423 -24.89 0.75 16.81
CA GLY A 423 -24.05 1.18 15.70
C GLY A 423 -22.98 0.15 15.39
N LYS A 424 -22.55 0.09 14.14
CA LYS A 424 -21.50 -0.83 13.70
C LYS A 424 -20.08 -0.26 13.84
N GLY A 425 -19.95 0.92 14.44
CA GLY A 425 -18.68 1.58 14.60
C GLY A 425 -18.06 1.94 13.24
N GLN A 426 -16.90 1.37 12.93
CA GLN A 426 -16.22 1.57 11.67
C GLN A 426 -16.79 0.67 10.57
N VAL A 427 -17.01 1.27 9.39
CA VAL A 427 -17.39 0.58 8.15
C VAL A 427 -16.31 0.87 7.11
N SER A 428 -15.65 -0.17 6.62
CA SER A 428 -14.68 -0.04 5.54
C SER A 428 -15.40 0.00 4.18
N ALA A 429 -15.16 1.06 3.41
CA ALA A 429 -15.74 1.24 2.10
C ALA A 429 -14.89 2.20 1.24
N SER A 430 -15.05 2.13 -0.09
CA SER A 430 -14.42 3.10 -0.99
C SER A 430 -15.20 4.42 -1.07
N ILE A 431 -16.48 4.42 -0.70
CA ILE A 431 -17.39 5.56 -0.78
C ILE A 431 -18.38 5.54 0.38
N GLY A 432 -18.75 6.71 0.88
CA GLY A 432 -19.72 6.85 1.96
C GLY A 432 -20.42 8.20 1.94
N LEU A 433 -20.91 8.61 3.11
CA LEU A 433 -21.50 9.92 3.37
C LEU A 433 -20.76 10.58 4.55
N LEU A 434 -20.98 11.89 4.78
CA LEU A 434 -20.52 12.55 6.00
C LEU A 434 -21.35 12.09 7.19
N THR A 435 -20.73 12.06 8.36
CA THR A 435 -21.43 11.89 9.62
C THR A 435 -22.06 13.20 10.10
N TYR A 436 -23.01 13.10 11.01
CA TYR A 436 -23.56 14.24 11.74
C TYR A 436 -22.44 15.07 12.39
N ASP A 437 -21.48 14.40 13.06
CA ASP A 437 -20.37 15.05 13.75
C ASP A 437 -19.48 15.82 12.79
N GLU A 438 -19.16 15.27 11.60
CA GLU A 438 -18.38 15.98 10.58
C GLU A 438 -19.07 17.24 10.09
N VAL A 439 -20.41 17.22 10.03
CA VAL A 439 -21.20 18.43 9.66
C VAL A 439 -21.12 19.48 10.77
N ILE A 440 -21.16 19.08 12.05
CA ILE A 440 -20.97 20.00 13.20
C ILE A 440 -19.55 20.58 13.19
N TYR A 441 -18.53 19.76 12.96
CA TYR A 441 -17.15 20.24 12.81
C TYR A 441 -17.01 21.27 11.69
N ALA A 442 -17.72 21.06 10.58
CA ALA A 442 -17.73 22.01 9.46
C ALA A 442 -18.50 23.33 9.76
N GLY A 443 -19.32 23.38 10.80
CA GLY A 443 -20.08 24.57 11.21
C GLY A 443 -21.60 24.42 11.14
N GLY A 444 -22.14 23.22 10.86
CA GLY A 444 -23.57 22.93 10.90
C GLY A 444 -24.11 22.90 12.34
N TYR A 445 -25.43 23.15 12.50
CA TYR A 445 -26.10 23.12 13.81
C TYR A 445 -27.41 22.37 13.75
N PHE A 446 -27.75 21.70 14.85
CA PHE A 446 -29.02 21.02 14.97
C PHE A 446 -30.18 22.02 15.05
N ASN A 447 -31.18 21.80 14.21
CA ASN A 447 -32.47 22.52 14.19
C ASN A 447 -32.36 24.05 14.15
N GLN A 448 -31.27 24.57 13.60
CA GLN A 448 -31.04 25.99 13.39
C GLN A 448 -30.48 26.24 12.00
N ASN A 449 -31.00 27.26 11.33
CA ASN A 449 -30.50 27.67 10.03
C ASN A 449 -29.08 28.22 10.17
N ASN A 450 -28.18 27.73 9.36
CA ASN A 450 -26.84 28.29 9.21
C ASN A 450 -26.40 28.20 7.75
N SER A 451 -26.45 29.33 7.06
CA SER A 451 -25.97 29.43 5.68
C SER A 451 -24.46 29.74 5.60
N ASN A 452 -23.79 30.01 6.72
CA ASN A 452 -22.42 30.54 6.78
C ASN A 452 -21.38 29.44 7.03
N TYR A 453 -21.45 28.34 6.30
CA TYR A 453 -20.41 27.33 6.29
C TYR A 453 -20.34 26.61 4.93
N TYR A 454 -19.18 26.08 4.60
CA TYR A 454 -18.87 25.61 3.25
C TYR A 454 -19.64 24.37 2.79
N LEU A 455 -20.22 23.59 3.71
CA LEU A 455 -21.06 22.43 3.36
C LEU A 455 -22.51 22.82 3.03
N ASN A 456 -22.94 24.04 3.40
CA ASN A 456 -24.26 24.52 3.01
C ASN A 456 -24.34 24.60 1.48
N ASN A 457 -25.41 24.04 0.93
CA ASN A 457 -25.78 24.17 -0.48
C ASN A 457 -27.27 24.51 -0.55
N PRO A 458 -27.64 25.76 -0.84
CA PRO A 458 -29.05 26.19 -0.80
C PRO A 458 -29.94 25.55 -1.89
N ALA A 459 -29.33 24.88 -2.85
CA ALA A 459 -30.06 24.19 -3.92
C ALA A 459 -30.52 22.79 -3.53
N ILE A 460 -29.89 22.18 -2.50
CA ILE A 460 -30.13 20.78 -2.16
C ILE A 460 -30.20 20.54 -0.65
N SER A 461 -31.11 19.66 -0.22
CA SER A 461 -31.01 18.95 1.05
C SER A 461 -30.35 17.59 0.82
N TRP A 462 -29.59 17.09 1.81
CA TRP A 462 -28.79 15.89 1.62
C TRP A 462 -28.64 15.05 2.89
N TRP A 463 -28.60 13.73 2.72
CA TRP A 463 -28.44 12.76 3.79
C TRP A 463 -27.04 12.76 4.38
N THR A 464 -26.97 12.63 5.70
CA THR A 464 -25.74 12.18 6.39
C THR A 464 -25.72 10.66 6.52
N MET A 465 -24.63 10.12 7.03
CA MET A 465 -24.49 8.68 7.34
C MET A 465 -25.06 8.29 8.71
N SER A 466 -25.38 9.27 9.55
CA SER A 466 -25.66 9.05 10.96
C SER A 466 -27.13 8.77 11.23
N PRO A 467 -27.46 7.65 11.90
CA PRO A 467 -28.79 7.39 12.42
C PRO A 467 -29.24 8.51 13.36
N ALA A 468 -30.50 8.90 13.27
CA ALA A 468 -31.08 9.93 14.15
C ALA A 468 -31.94 9.32 15.25
N GLY A 469 -32.64 8.22 14.98
CA GLY A 469 -33.47 7.56 15.96
C GLY A 469 -34.70 6.88 15.38
N ILE A 470 -35.60 6.54 16.26
CA ILE A 470 -36.87 5.88 15.94
C ILE A 470 -38.01 6.67 16.59
N SER A 471 -39.05 6.93 15.82
CA SER A 471 -40.30 7.53 16.31
C SER A 471 -41.47 6.96 15.53
N ASP A 472 -42.57 6.70 16.21
CA ASP A 472 -43.84 6.21 15.59
C ASP A 472 -43.62 5.02 14.63
N SER A 473 -42.85 4.02 15.07
CA SER A 473 -42.48 2.84 14.29
C SER A 473 -41.72 3.18 12.98
N SER A 474 -41.03 4.31 12.91
CA SER A 474 -40.27 4.76 11.76
C SER A 474 -38.82 5.03 12.12
N SER A 475 -37.92 4.69 11.22
CA SER A 475 -36.48 4.98 11.31
C SER A 475 -36.18 6.35 10.72
N TYR A 476 -35.30 7.09 11.37
CA TYR A 476 -34.87 8.43 11.00
C TYR A 476 -33.34 8.50 10.85
N VAL A 477 -32.89 9.32 9.90
CA VAL A 477 -31.48 9.63 9.65
C VAL A 477 -31.32 11.14 9.62
N TRP A 478 -30.15 11.61 10.05
CA TRP A 478 -29.80 13.03 9.99
C TRP A 478 -29.61 13.48 8.55
N PHE A 479 -30.13 14.66 8.23
CA PHE A 479 -29.94 15.32 6.94
C PHE A 479 -29.59 16.81 7.14
N VAL A 480 -28.99 17.40 6.14
CA VAL A 480 -28.76 18.84 6.08
C VAL A 480 -29.77 19.47 5.14
N SER A 481 -30.46 20.49 5.62
CA SER A 481 -31.49 21.22 4.87
C SER A 481 -30.87 22.22 3.89
N THR A 482 -31.68 22.73 2.99
CA THR A 482 -31.30 23.84 2.06
C THR A 482 -30.92 25.14 2.80
N THR A 483 -31.35 25.29 4.03
CA THR A 483 -30.97 26.44 4.90
C THR A 483 -29.72 26.18 5.74
N GLY A 484 -29.04 25.05 5.51
CA GLY A 484 -27.82 24.65 6.20
C GLY A 484 -28.03 24.11 7.62
N GLY A 485 -29.25 24.08 8.12
CA GLY A 485 -29.58 23.47 9.41
C GLY A 485 -29.60 21.94 9.30
N ILE A 486 -29.24 21.26 10.41
CA ILE A 486 -29.31 19.82 10.50
C ILE A 486 -30.65 19.43 11.12
N GLY A 487 -31.42 18.63 10.40
CA GLY A 487 -32.65 18.00 10.88
C GLY A 487 -32.57 16.48 10.79
N ASN A 488 -33.59 15.80 11.22
CA ASN A 488 -33.78 14.39 10.98
C ASN A 488 -35.03 14.18 10.12
N ASP A 489 -34.99 13.14 9.29
CA ASP A 489 -36.14 12.79 8.47
C ASP A 489 -36.26 11.26 8.37
N ARG A 490 -37.48 10.81 8.05
CA ARG A 490 -37.78 9.40 7.88
C ARG A 490 -36.99 8.85 6.69
N VAL A 491 -36.38 7.69 6.85
CA VAL A 491 -35.47 7.09 5.85
C VAL A 491 -36.08 6.89 4.45
N ASN A 492 -37.42 6.80 4.36
CA ASN A 492 -38.13 6.68 3.07
C ASN A 492 -38.49 8.02 2.40
N TYR A 493 -38.22 9.14 3.06
CA TYR A 493 -38.24 10.46 2.40
C TYR A 493 -37.00 10.61 1.54
N THR A 494 -36.97 11.63 0.70
CA THR A 494 -35.91 11.74 -0.31
C THR A 494 -35.09 13.00 -0.15
N HIS A 495 -33.78 12.84 -0.06
CA HIS A 495 -32.78 13.91 -0.15
C HIS A 495 -31.67 13.48 -1.12
N ARG A 496 -30.66 14.32 -1.34
CA ARG A 496 -29.54 13.98 -2.21
C ARG A 496 -28.51 13.14 -1.46
N LEU A 497 -27.79 12.29 -2.19
CA LEU A 497 -26.60 11.63 -1.70
C LEU A 497 -25.37 12.41 -2.17
N ARG A 498 -24.68 13.10 -1.27
CA ARG A 498 -23.39 13.74 -1.53
C ARG A 498 -22.30 12.75 -1.22
N ALA A 499 -21.72 12.17 -2.25
CA ALA A 499 -20.68 11.17 -2.11
C ALA A 499 -19.48 11.69 -1.33
N VAL A 500 -18.90 10.84 -0.48
CA VAL A 500 -17.68 11.10 0.26
C VAL A 500 -16.63 10.07 -0.12
N LEU A 501 -15.42 10.52 -0.41
CA LEU A 501 -14.25 9.70 -0.69
C LEU A 501 -13.10 10.08 0.24
N ASN A 502 -12.15 9.16 0.40
CA ASN A 502 -10.83 9.49 0.94
C ASN A 502 -9.80 9.31 -0.18
N LEU A 503 -9.17 10.40 -0.60
CA LEU A 503 -8.05 10.34 -1.52
C LEU A 503 -6.82 9.81 -0.78
N THR A 504 -5.91 9.16 -1.50
CA THR A 504 -4.68 8.62 -0.90
C THR A 504 -3.80 9.72 -0.32
N ALA A 505 -2.97 9.39 0.67
CA ALA A 505 -2.10 10.34 1.36
C ALA A 505 -1.06 11.00 0.43
N ASP A 506 -0.75 10.35 -0.68
CA ASP A 506 0.18 10.79 -1.71
C ASP A 506 -0.49 11.44 -2.92
N THR A 507 -1.77 11.82 -2.77
CA THR A 507 -2.52 12.53 -3.82
C THR A 507 -1.76 13.76 -4.30
N GLN A 508 -1.53 13.82 -5.61
CA GLN A 508 -0.88 14.95 -6.26
C GLN A 508 -1.92 16.01 -6.64
N ILE A 509 -1.61 17.25 -6.33
CA ILE A 509 -2.32 18.42 -6.84
C ILE A 509 -1.47 19.02 -7.96
N SER A 510 -1.97 18.98 -9.19
CA SER A 510 -1.24 19.47 -10.36
C SER A 510 -1.34 20.97 -10.54
N SER A 511 -2.44 21.57 -10.10
CA SER A 511 -2.71 23.00 -10.24
C SER A 511 -3.89 23.44 -9.37
N GLY A 512 -4.15 24.74 -9.34
CA GLY A 512 -5.24 25.36 -8.62
C GLY A 512 -4.82 25.91 -7.26
N ASP A 513 -5.66 26.79 -6.71
CA ASP A 513 -5.50 27.43 -5.37
C ASP A 513 -6.65 27.05 -4.41
N GLY A 514 -7.49 26.10 -4.85
CA GLY A 514 -8.63 25.61 -4.08
C GLY A 514 -9.88 26.50 -4.14
N THR A 515 -9.85 27.62 -4.86
CA THR A 515 -11.04 28.45 -5.05
C THR A 515 -12.04 27.75 -6.00
N LYS A 516 -13.28 28.25 -6.06
CA LYS A 516 -14.28 27.71 -6.96
C LYS A 516 -13.88 27.87 -8.43
N GLU A 517 -13.25 28.99 -8.75
CA GLU A 517 -12.77 29.37 -10.09
C GLU A 517 -11.49 28.62 -10.48
N SER A 518 -10.66 28.26 -9.49
CA SER A 518 -9.38 27.58 -9.66
C SER A 518 -9.23 26.42 -8.63
N PRO A 519 -10.09 25.40 -8.71
CA PRO A 519 -10.07 24.30 -7.76
C PRO A 519 -8.77 23.50 -7.89
N PHE A 520 -8.34 22.88 -6.81
CA PHE A 520 -7.24 21.91 -6.84
C PHE A 520 -7.56 20.77 -7.83
N ILE A 521 -6.66 20.52 -8.75
CA ILE A 521 -6.79 19.44 -9.73
C ILE A 521 -6.06 18.21 -9.20
N VAL A 522 -6.78 17.11 -9.00
CA VAL A 522 -6.22 15.81 -8.61
C VAL A 522 -6.01 14.96 -9.86
N GLU A 523 -4.78 14.48 -10.02
CA GLU A 523 -4.35 13.59 -11.10
C GLU A 523 -4.53 12.10 -10.75
#